data_440bbb4cf8574f25f314c69166958c2e
#
_entry.id   440bbb4cf8574f25f314c69166958c2e
#
_cell.length_a   1.000
_cell.length_b   1.000
_cell.length_c   1.000
_cell.angle_alpha   90.00
_cell.angle_beta   90.00
_cell.angle_gamma   90.00
#
_symmetry.space_group_name_H-M   'P 1'
#
loop_
_entity.id
_entity.type
_entity.pdbx_description
1 polymer ?
#
loop_
_entity_poly.entity_id
_entity_poly.type
_entity_poly.pdbx_seq_one_letter_code
_entity_poly.pdbx_strand_id
1 'polypeptide(L)'
;MNSSGKVLILGASGGIGGEVARRLVADNWQVRALKRGAQMRDPEDGIQWIAGDALDGGQVAAAAAGCDVIVHAVNPPGYRHWRQQVLPMLRNTLQAAERQRALVVLPGTVYNYGPDAFPLIAEEAAQQPVTRKGAIRVAMELALKDYVQRGGRALIVRAGDFFGPRAGNNWFSQGLVKPGQLPRIISYPGAIGVGHQWAWLPDVAATIAALLARRRELEPFARFHMQGHWDPDGSEMSQAIQRVVARYGGRAVVKSFPWWLVK
;
A
#
# COMPACT_ATOMS: atom_id res chain seq x y z
N MET A 1 26.10 5.67 -7.92
CA MET A 1 26.16 4.48 -7.03
C MET A 1 24.87 4.43 -6.25
N ASN A 2 24.03 3.42 -6.48
CA ASN A 2 22.79 3.25 -5.73
C ASN A 2 23.14 3.01 -4.27
N SER A 3 22.77 3.95 -3.38
CA SER A 3 22.98 3.80 -1.95
C SER A 3 21.98 2.79 -1.42
N SER A 4 22.32 1.50 -1.52
CA SER A 4 21.64 0.44 -0.79
C SER A 4 21.66 0.76 0.70
N GLY A 5 20.63 0.37 1.43
CA GLY A 5 20.49 0.59 2.86
C GLY A 5 19.82 -0.61 3.50
N LYS A 6 19.56 -0.51 4.80
CA LYS A 6 18.79 -1.52 5.52
C LYS A 6 17.36 -1.04 5.71
N VAL A 7 16.38 -1.88 5.37
CA VAL A 7 14.96 -1.57 5.47
C VAL A 7 14.20 -2.61 6.29
N LEU A 8 13.32 -2.15 7.17
CA LEU A 8 12.29 -2.98 7.78
C LEU A 8 10.98 -2.80 7.04
N ILE A 9 10.33 -3.89 6.66
CA ILE A 9 9.00 -3.86 6.03
C ILE A 9 7.99 -4.53 6.97
N LEU A 10 7.04 -3.74 7.44
CA LEU A 10 5.88 -4.23 8.17
C LEU A 10 4.78 -4.49 7.13
N GLY A 11 4.32 -5.74 7.04
CA GLY A 11 3.32 -6.16 6.04
C GLY A 11 3.90 -6.72 4.74
N ALA A 12 5.13 -7.21 4.72
CA ALA A 12 5.78 -7.82 3.55
C ALA A 12 5.07 -9.08 3.02
N SER A 13 4.21 -9.73 3.82
CA SER A 13 3.36 -10.84 3.36
C SER A 13 2.11 -10.39 2.59
N GLY A 14 1.82 -9.08 2.55
CA GLY A 14 0.71 -8.50 1.80
C GLY A 14 1.10 -8.08 0.38
N GLY A 15 0.12 -7.60 -0.41
CA GLY A 15 0.34 -7.19 -1.80
C GLY A 15 1.43 -6.15 -1.95
N ILE A 16 1.18 -4.91 -1.51
CA ILE A 16 2.14 -3.81 -1.70
C ILE A 16 3.43 -4.00 -0.90
N GLY A 17 3.36 -4.44 0.36
CA GLY A 17 4.55 -4.67 1.18
C GLY A 17 5.45 -5.77 0.59
N GLY A 18 4.86 -6.83 0.02
CA GLY A 18 5.60 -7.89 -0.66
C GLY A 18 6.24 -7.44 -1.97
N GLU A 19 5.55 -6.62 -2.78
CA GLU A 19 6.15 -6.09 -4.01
C GLU A 19 7.30 -5.12 -3.69
N VAL A 20 7.15 -4.25 -2.69
CA VAL A 20 8.23 -3.38 -2.23
C VAL A 20 9.42 -4.19 -1.70
N ALA A 21 9.17 -5.26 -0.93
CA ALA A 21 10.23 -6.13 -0.43
C ALA A 21 11.05 -6.75 -1.57
N ARG A 22 10.38 -7.39 -2.53
CA ARG A 22 11.04 -8.02 -3.70
C ARG A 22 11.80 -7.00 -4.54
N ARG A 23 11.22 -5.82 -4.77
CA ARG A 23 11.89 -4.76 -5.52
C ARG A 23 13.14 -4.29 -4.81
N LEU A 24 13.10 -4.04 -3.50
CA LEU A 24 14.25 -3.58 -2.75
C LEU A 24 15.34 -4.65 -2.63
N VAL A 25 14.98 -5.94 -2.54
CA VAL A 25 15.96 -7.04 -2.65
C VAL A 25 16.67 -7.01 -4.00
N ALA A 26 15.91 -6.87 -5.12
CA ALA A 26 16.48 -6.75 -6.44
C ALA A 26 17.38 -5.51 -6.62
N ASP A 27 17.12 -4.45 -5.88
CA ASP A 27 17.93 -3.22 -5.83
C ASP A 27 19.06 -3.28 -4.76
N ASN A 28 19.41 -4.50 -4.28
CA ASN A 28 20.48 -4.78 -3.33
C ASN A 28 20.31 -4.11 -1.94
N TRP A 29 19.10 -3.91 -1.46
CA TRP A 29 18.83 -3.53 -0.09
C TRP A 29 18.89 -4.73 0.85
N GLN A 30 19.33 -4.52 2.09
CA GLN A 30 19.15 -5.49 3.17
C GLN A 30 17.71 -5.40 3.68
N VAL A 31 16.87 -6.36 3.30
CA VAL A 31 15.45 -6.34 3.60
C VAL A 31 15.14 -7.24 4.79
N ARG A 32 14.55 -6.64 5.84
CA ARG A 32 13.94 -7.32 6.96
C ARG A 32 12.42 -7.24 6.87
N ALA A 33 11.71 -8.27 7.32
CA ALA A 33 10.26 -8.30 7.36
C ALA A 33 9.75 -8.87 8.68
N LEU A 34 8.85 -8.16 9.35
CA LEU A 34 8.21 -8.61 10.57
C LEU A 34 6.93 -9.38 10.21
N LYS A 35 6.78 -10.61 10.70
CA LYS A 35 5.62 -11.46 10.46
C LYS A 35 5.31 -12.32 11.68
N ARG A 36 4.03 -12.40 12.05
CA ARG A 36 3.57 -13.32 13.09
C ARG A 36 3.83 -14.77 12.68
N GLY A 37 4.38 -15.58 13.60
CA GLY A 37 4.66 -16.98 13.34
C GLY A 37 5.76 -17.25 12.29
N ALA A 38 6.57 -16.24 11.92
CA ALA A 38 7.73 -16.47 11.07
C ALA A 38 8.70 -17.42 11.78
N GLN A 39 9.18 -18.43 11.04
CA GLN A 39 10.37 -19.19 11.47
C GLN A 39 11.58 -18.49 10.86
N MET A 40 12.66 -18.35 11.66
CA MET A 40 13.94 -17.90 11.11
C MET A 40 14.45 -19.01 10.19
N ARG A 41 14.27 -18.82 8.90
CA ARG A 41 14.88 -19.65 7.84
C ARG A 41 15.87 -18.78 7.09
N ASP A 42 16.85 -19.42 6.47
CA ASP A 42 17.70 -18.74 5.50
C ASP A 42 16.81 -18.14 4.40
N PRO A 43 17.09 -16.91 3.98
CA PRO A 43 16.21 -16.18 3.08
C PRO A 43 16.23 -16.80 1.68
N GLU A 44 15.29 -17.69 1.37
CA GLU A 44 15.09 -18.22 0.02
C GLU A 44 14.77 -17.11 -1.00
N ASP A 45 14.26 -15.97 -0.50
CA ASP A 45 13.79 -14.82 -1.30
C ASP A 45 14.62 -13.54 -1.05
N GLY A 46 15.75 -13.63 -0.35
CA GLY A 46 16.58 -12.47 0.03
C GLY A 46 15.97 -11.60 1.14
N ILE A 47 14.88 -12.03 1.78
CA ILE A 47 14.20 -11.31 2.86
C ILE A 47 14.49 -11.98 4.22
N GLN A 48 15.07 -11.25 5.15
CA GLN A 48 15.24 -11.71 6.53
C GLN A 48 13.90 -11.61 7.28
N TRP A 49 13.22 -12.75 7.42
CA TRP A 49 11.97 -12.82 8.17
C TRP A 49 12.22 -12.88 9.68
N ILE A 50 11.54 -12.00 10.43
CA ILE A 50 11.63 -11.88 11.89
C ILE A 50 10.24 -12.18 12.48
N ALA A 51 10.19 -13.06 13.47
CA ALA A 51 8.96 -13.33 14.20
C ALA A 51 8.56 -12.12 15.06
N GLY A 52 7.30 -11.68 14.94
CA GLY A 52 6.78 -10.60 15.75
C GLY A 52 5.48 -10.01 15.24
N ASP A 53 4.86 -9.17 16.07
CA ASP A 53 3.60 -8.47 15.79
C ASP A 53 3.83 -6.95 15.73
N ALA A 54 3.26 -6.29 14.74
CA ALA A 54 3.31 -4.85 14.59
C ALA A 54 2.57 -4.10 15.72
N LEU A 55 1.71 -4.78 16.48
CA LEU A 55 1.08 -4.25 17.69
C LEU A 55 2.00 -4.27 18.92
N ASP A 56 3.11 -5.00 18.85
CA ASP A 56 4.13 -5.04 19.92
C ASP A 56 5.27 -4.06 19.60
N GLY A 57 5.30 -2.92 20.29
CA GLY A 57 6.30 -1.88 20.07
C GLY A 57 7.73 -2.33 20.37
N GLY A 58 7.94 -3.27 21.29
CA GLY A 58 9.25 -3.85 21.61
C GLY A 58 9.78 -4.69 20.45
N GLN A 59 8.93 -5.56 19.88
CA GLN A 59 9.29 -6.39 18.74
C GLN A 59 9.55 -5.55 17.47
N VAL A 60 8.73 -4.51 17.22
CA VAL A 60 8.96 -3.58 16.11
C VAL A 60 10.30 -2.84 16.30
N ALA A 61 10.59 -2.35 17.49
CA ALA A 61 11.85 -1.64 17.79
C ALA A 61 13.07 -2.56 17.61
N ALA A 62 13.00 -3.80 18.07
CA ALA A 62 14.06 -4.79 17.89
C ALA A 62 14.30 -5.11 16.40
N ALA A 63 13.24 -5.33 15.65
CA ALA A 63 13.34 -5.59 14.20
C ALA A 63 13.89 -4.40 13.41
N ALA A 64 13.60 -3.16 13.85
CA ALA A 64 14.05 -1.93 13.22
C ALA A 64 15.51 -1.57 13.53
N ALA A 65 16.18 -2.27 14.45
CA ALA A 65 17.53 -1.91 14.87
C ALA A 65 18.52 -1.80 13.70
N GLY A 66 19.14 -0.63 13.53
CA GLY A 66 20.07 -0.31 12.45
C GLY A 66 19.42 -0.19 11.07
N CYS A 67 18.10 -0.04 10.95
CA CYS A 67 17.44 0.23 9.68
C CYS A 67 17.42 1.73 9.36
N ASP A 68 17.73 2.05 8.09
CA ASP A 68 17.66 3.41 7.54
C ASP A 68 16.22 3.81 7.17
N VAL A 69 15.39 2.81 6.88
CA VAL A 69 14.03 2.97 6.37
C VAL A 69 13.09 1.97 7.05
N ILE A 70 11.87 2.41 7.35
CA ILE A 70 10.78 1.51 7.76
C ILE A 70 9.59 1.72 6.82
N VAL A 71 9.20 0.67 6.10
CA VAL A 71 7.99 0.69 5.26
C VAL A 71 6.80 0.19 6.08
N HIS A 72 5.84 1.06 6.32
CA HIS A 72 4.61 0.75 7.04
C HIS A 72 3.51 0.34 6.06
N ALA A 73 3.53 -0.92 5.61
CA ALA A 73 2.54 -1.51 4.69
C ALA A 73 1.63 -2.54 5.39
N VAL A 74 1.70 -2.63 6.72
CA VAL A 74 0.84 -3.53 7.50
C VAL A 74 -0.57 -2.98 7.60
N ASN A 75 -1.54 -3.88 7.45
CA ASN A 75 -2.95 -3.57 7.57
C ASN A 75 -3.69 -4.77 8.18
N PRO A 76 -4.62 -4.58 9.13
CA PRO A 76 -5.40 -5.67 9.67
C PRO A 76 -6.18 -6.41 8.58
N PRO A 77 -6.19 -7.75 8.57
CA PRO A 77 -6.87 -8.53 7.54
C PRO A 77 -8.40 -8.30 7.61
N GLY A 78 -9.03 -8.19 6.44
CA GLY A 78 -10.48 -8.03 6.31
C GLY A 78 -11.04 -6.76 6.92
N TYR A 79 -10.21 -5.74 7.18
CA TYR A 79 -10.59 -4.46 7.82
C TYR A 79 -11.22 -4.61 9.21
N ARG A 80 -11.08 -5.78 9.87
CA ARG A 80 -11.56 -6.01 11.23
C ARG A 80 -10.75 -5.20 12.24
N HIS A 81 -11.44 -4.58 13.21
CA HIS A 81 -10.81 -3.78 14.26
C HIS A 81 -9.86 -2.66 13.76
N TRP A 82 -10.11 -2.17 12.55
CA TRP A 82 -9.22 -1.22 11.87
C TRP A 82 -8.92 0.02 12.72
N ARG A 83 -9.97 0.60 13.32
CA ARG A 83 -9.83 1.76 14.19
C ARG A 83 -8.94 1.50 15.42
N GLN A 84 -9.01 0.30 15.99
CA GLN A 84 -8.27 -0.08 17.20
C GLN A 84 -6.83 -0.49 16.90
N GLN A 85 -6.50 -0.91 15.68
CA GLN A 85 -5.19 -1.52 15.38
C GLN A 85 -4.29 -0.65 14.50
N VAL A 86 -4.86 0.07 13.52
CA VAL A 86 -4.05 0.80 12.51
C VAL A 86 -3.19 1.88 13.15
N LEU A 87 -3.78 2.77 13.96
CA LEU A 87 -3.02 3.84 14.61
C LEU A 87 -2.03 3.33 15.67
N PRO A 88 -2.35 2.34 16.51
CA PRO A 88 -1.35 1.71 17.39
C PRO A 88 -0.17 1.09 16.62
N MET A 89 -0.40 0.35 15.54
CA MET A 89 0.69 -0.19 14.71
C MET A 89 1.57 0.92 14.14
N LEU A 90 0.96 1.99 13.60
CA LEU A 90 1.72 3.13 13.10
C LEU A 90 2.51 3.81 14.20
N ARG A 91 1.93 3.99 15.38
CA ARG A 91 2.62 4.59 16.55
C ARG A 91 3.86 3.79 16.94
N ASN A 92 3.78 2.46 16.95
CA ASN A 92 4.94 1.58 17.18
C ASN A 92 6.01 1.76 16.10
N THR A 93 5.59 1.89 14.83
CA THR A 93 6.50 2.20 13.72
C THR A 93 7.22 3.52 13.92
N LEU A 94 6.50 4.59 14.27
CA LEU A 94 7.07 5.93 14.45
C LEU A 94 8.04 5.96 15.63
N GLN A 95 7.73 5.30 16.75
CA GLN A 95 8.62 5.19 17.90
C GLN A 95 9.92 4.43 17.54
N ALA A 96 9.81 3.35 16.76
CA ALA A 96 10.98 2.62 16.28
C ALA A 96 11.81 3.48 15.31
N ALA A 97 11.16 4.20 14.40
CA ALA A 97 11.81 5.11 13.46
C ALA A 97 12.54 6.27 14.17
N GLU A 98 11.94 6.83 15.21
CA GLU A 98 12.54 7.90 16.00
C GLU A 98 13.87 7.45 16.64
N ARG A 99 13.90 6.25 17.22
CA ARG A 99 15.12 5.65 17.81
C ARG A 99 16.22 5.41 16.80
N GLN A 100 15.87 5.07 15.56
CA GLN A 100 16.81 4.75 14.47
C GLN A 100 17.10 5.98 13.58
N ARG A 101 16.40 7.11 13.74
CA ARG A 101 16.38 8.23 12.79
C ARG A 101 16.03 7.78 11.37
N ALA A 102 15.16 6.78 11.25
CA ALA A 102 14.80 6.14 9.99
C ALA A 102 13.74 6.94 9.25
N LEU A 103 13.82 6.93 7.91
CA LEU A 103 12.74 7.42 7.05
C LEU A 103 11.55 6.45 7.14
N VAL A 104 10.35 6.96 7.41
CA VAL A 104 9.12 6.15 7.35
C VAL A 104 8.46 6.30 5.99
N VAL A 105 8.21 5.18 5.32
CA VAL A 105 7.46 5.12 4.06
C VAL A 105 6.05 4.60 4.33
N LEU A 106 5.05 5.36 3.91
CA LEU A 106 3.64 4.96 3.97
C LEU A 106 3.08 4.82 2.55
N PRO A 107 2.72 3.62 2.07
CA PRO A 107 1.84 3.47 0.93
C PRO A 107 0.49 4.10 1.27
N GLY A 108 0.22 5.25 0.67
CA GLY A 108 -0.96 6.07 0.91
C GLY A 108 -2.14 5.66 0.03
N THR A 109 -3.27 6.34 0.22
CA THR A 109 -4.49 6.14 -0.54
C THR A 109 -5.11 7.48 -0.92
N VAL A 110 -6.07 7.46 -1.84
CA VAL A 110 -6.90 8.63 -2.17
C VAL A 110 -8.18 8.74 -1.32
N TYR A 111 -8.41 7.82 -0.39
CA TYR A 111 -9.57 7.85 0.52
C TYR A 111 -9.54 9.01 1.51
N ASN A 112 -8.43 9.70 1.61
CA ASN A 112 -8.22 10.91 2.40
C ASN A 112 -9.06 12.09 1.89
N TYR A 113 -9.48 12.06 0.63
CA TYR A 113 -10.14 13.15 -0.06
C TYR A 113 -11.64 12.91 -0.21
N GLY A 114 -12.40 13.99 -0.15
CA GLY A 114 -13.82 14.02 -0.46
C GLY A 114 -14.08 14.56 -1.87
N PRO A 115 -15.36 14.65 -2.25
CA PRO A 115 -15.77 15.19 -3.57
C PRO A 115 -15.30 16.62 -3.83
N ASP A 116 -15.03 17.40 -2.80
CA ASP A 116 -14.51 18.78 -2.83
C ASP A 116 -13.13 18.89 -3.50
N ALA A 117 -12.35 17.79 -3.51
CA ALA A 117 -11.03 17.75 -4.12
C ALA A 117 -11.03 17.37 -5.61
N PHE A 118 -12.18 16.98 -6.18
CA PHE A 118 -12.27 16.54 -7.58
C PHE A 118 -12.37 17.71 -8.57
N PRO A 119 -12.04 17.52 -9.87
CA PRO A 119 -11.65 16.27 -10.53
C PRO A 119 -10.16 15.95 -10.45
N LEU A 120 -9.30 16.89 -10.14
CA LEU A 120 -7.85 16.74 -10.10
C LEU A 120 -7.33 17.00 -8.67
N ILE A 121 -6.88 15.95 -8.01
CA ILE A 121 -6.41 16.03 -6.63
C ILE A 121 -4.91 16.37 -6.61
N ALA A 122 -4.55 17.55 -6.11
CA ALA A 122 -3.16 17.90 -5.85
C ALA A 122 -2.65 17.23 -4.55
N GLU A 123 -1.32 17.06 -4.43
CA GLU A 123 -0.71 16.45 -3.23
C GLU A 123 -0.99 17.24 -1.95
N GLU A 124 -1.13 18.57 -2.07
CA GLU A 124 -1.42 19.52 -0.98
C GLU A 124 -2.91 19.79 -0.78
N ALA A 125 -3.78 19.19 -1.58
CA ALA A 125 -5.22 19.38 -1.44
C ALA A 125 -5.71 19.08 -0.01
N ALA A 126 -6.70 19.82 0.44
CA ALA A 126 -7.30 19.62 1.75
C ALA A 126 -7.91 18.22 1.85
N GLN A 127 -7.64 17.53 2.95
CA GLN A 127 -8.11 16.18 3.18
C GLN A 127 -9.44 16.22 3.96
N GLN A 128 -10.55 16.07 3.25
CA GLN A 128 -11.90 16.06 3.82
C GLN A 128 -12.61 14.72 3.53
N PRO A 129 -12.24 13.65 4.25
CA PRO A 129 -12.74 12.30 3.95
C PRO A 129 -14.21 12.17 4.33
N VAL A 130 -15.00 11.58 3.44
CA VAL A 130 -16.42 11.26 3.68
C VAL A 130 -16.63 9.86 4.29
N THR A 131 -15.57 9.09 4.49
CA THR A 131 -15.64 7.72 5.02
C THR A 131 -14.84 7.56 6.31
N ARG A 132 -15.27 6.62 7.16
CA ARG A 132 -14.49 6.24 8.37
C ARG A 132 -13.08 5.78 8.04
N LYS A 133 -12.90 5.06 6.94
CA LYS A 133 -11.58 4.60 6.47
C LYS A 133 -10.71 5.79 6.06
N GLY A 134 -11.27 6.72 5.32
CA GLY A 134 -10.59 7.96 4.95
C GLY A 134 -10.14 8.76 6.17
N ALA A 135 -11.00 8.94 7.17
CA ALA A 135 -10.65 9.63 8.41
C ALA A 135 -9.46 8.97 9.15
N ILE A 136 -9.39 7.63 9.18
CA ILE A 136 -8.25 6.91 9.76
C ILE A 136 -6.98 7.16 8.93
N ARG A 137 -7.07 7.19 7.60
CA ARG A 137 -5.93 7.48 6.73
C ARG A 137 -5.42 8.91 6.91
N VAL A 138 -6.31 9.88 7.06
CA VAL A 138 -5.94 11.27 7.42
C VAL A 138 -5.21 11.29 8.76
N ALA A 139 -5.72 10.60 9.78
CA ALA A 139 -5.06 10.51 11.08
C ALA A 139 -3.66 9.87 11.01
N MET A 140 -3.46 8.88 10.12
CA MET A 140 -2.13 8.30 9.88
C MET A 140 -1.16 9.34 9.29
N GLU A 141 -1.59 10.11 8.30
CA GLU A 141 -0.75 11.15 7.69
C GLU A 141 -0.45 12.31 8.64
N LEU A 142 -1.41 12.69 9.49
CA LEU A 142 -1.17 13.66 10.56
C LEU A 142 -0.12 13.15 11.56
N ALA A 143 -0.18 11.88 11.97
CA ALA A 143 0.83 11.29 12.85
C ALA A 143 2.24 11.27 12.22
N LEU A 144 2.33 11.06 10.89
CA LEU A 144 3.59 11.20 10.16
C LEU A 144 4.07 12.64 10.10
N LYS A 145 3.17 13.61 9.91
CA LYS A 145 3.50 15.04 9.93
C LYS A 145 4.05 15.45 11.30
N ASP A 146 3.41 15.01 12.39
CA ASP A 146 3.89 15.26 13.75
C ASP A 146 5.26 14.61 14.02
N TYR A 147 5.50 13.41 13.48
CA TYR A 147 6.81 12.76 13.54
C TYR A 147 7.89 13.61 12.83
N VAL A 148 7.58 14.16 11.66
CA VAL A 148 8.50 15.03 10.93
C VAL A 148 8.76 16.35 11.69
N GLN A 149 7.76 16.93 12.33
CA GLN A 149 7.94 18.13 13.18
C GLN A 149 8.89 17.89 14.35
N ARG A 150 9.02 16.64 14.82
CA ARG A 150 10.02 16.24 15.83
C ARG A 150 11.38 15.85 15.26
N GLY A 151 11.65 16.17 13.99
CA GLY A 151 12.92 15.92 13.32
C GLY A 151 13.02 14.58 12.58
N GLY A 152 11.91 13.84 12.45
CA GLY A 152 11.83 12.64 11.62
C GLY A 152 11.73 12.95 10.12
N ARG A 153 11.60 11.90 9.32
CA ARG A 153 11.37 12.00 7.87
C ARG A 153 10.31 11.03 7.43
N ALA A 154 9.43 11.45 6.54
CA ALA A 154 8.36 10.61 6.01
C ALA A 154 8.23 10.75 4.49
N LEU A 155 7.92 9.63 3.83
CA LEU A 155 7.60 9.54 2.41
C LEU A 155 6.22 8.87 2.27
N ILE A 156 5.29 9.55 1.63
CA ILE A 156 3.95 9.05 1.35
C ILE A 156 3.79 8.94 -0.17
N VAL A 157 3.44 7.75 -0.65
CA VAL A 157 3.07 7.52 -2.06
C VAL A 157 1.62 7.09 -2.10
N ARG A 158 0.73 8.01 -2.46
CA ARG A 158 -0.70 7.74 -2.58
C ARG A 158 -1.00 7.19 -3.97
N ALA A 159 -1.82 6.16 -4.04
CA ALA A 159 -2.20 5.51 -5.29
C ALA A 159 -3.69 5.17 -5.28
N GLY A 160 -4.25 4.95 -6.47
CA GLY A 160 -5.59 4.40 -6.67
C GLY A 160 -5.70 2.93 -6.27
N ASP A 161 -6.75 2.25 -6.72
CA ASP A 161 -6.98 0.85 -6.38
C ASP A 161 -5.92 -0.07 -7.02
N PHE A 162 -5.43 -1.00 -6.20
CA PHE A 162 -4.35 -1.89 -6.60
C PHE A 162 -4.84 -3.05 -7.45
N PHE A 163 -4.05 -3.40 -8.47
CA PHE A 163 -4.17 -4.64 -9.21
C PHE A 163 -2.76 -5.23 -9.49
N GLY A 164 -2.72 -6.49 -9.89
CA GLY A 164 -1.45 -7.13 -10.25
C GLY A 164 -1.27 -8.52 -9.64
N PRO A 165 -0.13 -9.16 -9.92
CA PRO A 165 0.20 -10.45 -9.34
C PRO A 165 0.32 -10.31 -7.81
N ARG A 166 -0.13 -11.33 -7.10
CA ARG A 166 -0.06 -11.36 -5.63
C ARG A 166 -0.72 -10.16 -4.92
N ALA A 167 -1.71 -9.54 -5.59
CA ALA A 167 -2.36 -8.33 -5.11
C ALA A 167 -3.05 -8.48 -3.75
N GLY A 168 -3.39 -9.71 -3.35
CA GLY A 168 -3.94 -10.00 -2.04
C GLY A 168 -5.37 -9.47 -1.87
N ASN A 169 -5.62 -8.88 -0.71
CA ASN A 169 -6.95 -8.43 -0.30
C ASN A 169 -7.25 -7.02 -0.82
N ASN A 170 -7.73 -6.90 -2.06
CA ASN A 170 -8.12 -5.65 -2.70
C ASN A 170 -9.38 -5.82 -3.56
N TRP A 171 -9.92 -4.74 -4.10
CA TRP A 171 -11.12 -4.75 -4.93
C TRP A 171 -10.98 -5.62 -6.18
N PHE A 172 -9.82 -5.58 -6.83
CA PHE A 172 -9.56 -6.36 -8.03
C PHE A 172 -9.70 -7.86 -7.76
N SER A 173 -9.06 -8.37 -6.71
CA SER A 173 -9.07 -9.80 -6.38
C SER A 173 -10.36 -10.28 -5.70
N GLN A 174 -11.12 -9.37 -5.09
CA GLN A 174 -12.37 -9.72 -4.38
C GLN A 174 -13.62 -9.61 -5.28
N GLY A 175 -13.68 -8.58 -6.12
CA GLY A 175 -14.86 -8.28 -6.92
C GLY A 175 -14.71 -8.63 -8.40
N LEU A 176 -13.53 -8.38 -8.99
CA LEU A 176 -13.37 -8.48 -10.43
C LEU A 176 -12.84 -9.84 -10.88
N VAL A 177 -11.70 -10.28 -10.33
CA VAL A 177 -11.03 -11.53 -10.72
C VAL A 177 -10.54 -12.28 -9.50
N LYS A 178 -11.09 -13.44 -9.22
CA LYS A 178 -10.54 -14.34 -8.20
C LYS A 178 -9.26 -14.99 -8.69
N PRO A 179 -8.18 -15.01 -7.87
CA PRO A 179 -6.93 -15.63 -8.27
C PRO A 179 -7.10 -17.09 -8.75
N GLY A 180 -6.45 -17.42 -9.87
CA GLY A 180 -6.49 -18.77 -10.45
C GLY A 180 -7.80 -19.17 -11.14
N GLN A 181 -8.74 -18.24 -11.34
CA GLN A 181 -10.02 -18.52 -11.98
C GLN A 181 -10.31 -17.54 -13.13
N LEU A 182 -10.86 -18.06 -14.23
CA LEU A 182 -11.44 -17.21 -15.27
C LEU A 182 -12.84 -16.75 -14.80
N PRO A 183 -13.08 -15.45 -14.65
CA PRO A 183 -14.36 -14.96 -14.17
C PRO A 183 -15.43 -15.14 -15.26
N ARG A 184 -16.63 -15.60 -14.85
CA ARG A 184 -17.85 -15.55 -15.67
C ARG A 184 -18.64 -14.27 -15.42
N ILE A 185 -18.49 -13.67 -14.25
CA ILE A 185 -19.10 -12.41 -13.83
C ILE A 185 -17.99 -11.53 -13.28
N ILE A 186 -17.93 -10.30 -13.76
CA ILE A 186 -17.06 -9.23 -13.27
C ILE A 186 -17.96 -8.30 -12.46
N SER A 187 -17.83 -8.29 -11.13
CA SER A 187 -18.62 -7.42 -10.26
C SER A 187 -17.92 -6.08 -10.09
N TYR A 188 -18.26 -5.10 -10.93
CA TYR A 188 -17.61 -3.80 -10.94
C TYR A 188 -18.13 -2.91 -9.79
N PRO A 189 -17.22 -2.38 -8.92
CA PRO A 189 -17.64 -1.63 -7.72
C PRO A 189 -18.00 -0.17 -7.99
N GLY A 190 -17.55 0.40 -9.10
CA GLY A 190 -17.81 1.80 -9.47
C GLY A 190 -19.14 1.99 -10.20
N ALA A 191 -19.57 3.23 -10.33
CA ALA A 191 -20.64 3.60 -11.25
C ALA A 191 -20.08 3.70 -12.68
N ILE A 192 -20.86 3.29 -13.66
CA ILE A 192 -20.52 3.48 -15.09
C ILE A 192 -20.54 4.98 -15.40
N GLY A 193 -19.58 5.45 -16.18
CA GLY A 193 -19.40 6.86 -16.52
C GLY A 193 -18.63 7.67 -15.48
N VAL A 194 -18.13 7.03 -14.43
CA VAL A 194 -17.26 7.65 -13.43
C VAL A 194 -15.84 7.11 -13.57
N GLY A 195 -14.90 8.01 -13.75
CA GLY A 195 -13.48 7.67 -13.88
C GLY A 195 -12.91 6.95 -12.66
N HIS A 196 -11.96 6.04 -12.91
CA HIS A 196 -11.32 5.24 -11.87
C HIS A 196 -9.81 5.16 -12.07
N GLN A 197 -9.05 5.29 -11.00
CA GLN A 197 -7.60 5.16 -11.05
C GLN A 197 -7.15 3.79 -10.54
N TRP A 198 -6.44 3.07 -11.39
CA TRP A 198 -5.84 1.77 -11.08
C TRP A 198 -4.33 1.88 -10.93
N ALA A 199 -3.77 1.21 -9.95
CA ALA A 199 -2.33 1.20 -9.70
C ALA A 199 -1.78 -0.24 -9.79
N TRP A 200 -0.89 -0.47 -10.74
CA TRP A 200 -0.16 -1.72 -10.87
C TRP A 200 0.85 -1.87 -9.73
N LEU A 201 0.70 -2.88 -8.89
CA LEU A 201 1.51 -3.05 -7.68
C LEU A 201 3.02 -3.02 -7.92
N PRO A 202 3.57 -3.70 -8.95
CA PRO A 202 5.01 -3.60 -9.24
C PRO A 202 5.46 -2.17 -9.58
N ASP A 203 4.63 -1.36 -10.25
CA ASP A 203 4.97 0.03 -10.56
C ASP A 203 4.94 0.91 -9.31
N VAL A 204 4.00 0.68 -8.40
CA VAL A 204 3.99 1.35 -7.09
C VAL A 204 5.27 1.03 -6.31
N ALA A 205 5.68 -0.26 -6.32
CA ALA A 205 6.92 -0.68 -5.66
C ALA A 205 8.17 -0.07 -6.32
N ALA A 206 8.20 -0.02 -7.67
CA ALA A 206 9.28 0.62 -8.42
C ALA A 206 9.35 2.13 -8.14
N THR A 207 8.21 2.81 -8.06
CA THR A 207 8.13 4.23 -7.69
C THR A 207 8.67 4.48 -6.29
N ILE A 208 8.26 3.67 -5.30
CA ILE A 208 8.79 3.77 -3.93
C ILE A 208 10.31 3.54 -3.93
N ALA A 209 10.81 2.53 -4.63
CA ALA A 209 12.24 2.23 -4.71
C ALA A 209 13.02 3.37 -5.37
N ALA A 210 12.52 3.96 -6.45
CA ALA A 210 13.13 5.11 -7.13
C ALA A 210 13.20 6.35 -6.21
N LEU A 211 12.14 6.63 -5.45
CA LEU A 211 12.13 7.70 -4.46
C LEU A 211 13.09 7.42 -3.30
N LEU A 212 13.21 6.17 -2.85
CA LEU A 212 14.17 5.77 -1.83
C LEU A 212 15.63 5.89 -2.30
N ALA A 213 15.91 5.65 -3.58
CA ALA A 213 17.24 5.89 -4.15
C ALA A 213 17.64 7.37 -4.07
N ARG A 214 16.65 8.27 -4.13
CA ARG A 214 16.82 9.73 -4.05
C ARG A 214 16.42 10.30 -2.68
N ARG A 215 16.29 9.49 -1.64
CA ARG A 215 15.73 9.90 -0.34
C ARG A 215 16.42 11.09 0.33
N ARG A 216 17.70 11.35 0.01
CA ARG A 216 18.44 12.48 0.56
C ARG A 216 18.04 13.82 -0.07
N GLU A 217 17.46 13.79 -1.27
CA GLU A 217 17.01 14.96 -2.03
C GLU A 217 15.56 15.34 -1.69
N LEU A 218 14.81 14.41 -1.08
CA LEU A 218 13.40 14.64 -0.77
C LEU A 218 13.26 15.58 0.42
N GLU A 219 12.18 16.36 0.41
CA GLU A 219 11.73 17.12 1.57
C GLU A 219 11.50 16.21 2.78
N PRO A 220 11.65 16.69 4.01
CA PRO A 220 11.42 15.89 5.21
C PRO A 220 10.03 15.23 5.26
N PHE A 221 9.00 15.91 4.76
CA PHE A 221 7.63 15.39 4.61
C PHE A 221 7.26 15.31 3.12
N ALA A 222 7.80 14.32 2.42
CA ALA A 222 7.58 14.14 1.00
C ALA A 222 6.27 13.37 0.72
N ARG A 223 5.45 13.90 -0.18
CA ARG A 223 4.17 13.30 -0.57
C ARG A 223 4.04 13.32 -2.08
N PHE A 224 3.63 12.19 -2.64
CA PHE A 224 3.45 12.05 -4.09
C PHE A 224 2.15 11.33 -4.38
N HIS A 225 1.49 11.75 -5.45
CA HIS A 225 0.41 11.00 -6.07
C HIS A 225 0.95 10.18 -7.22
N MET A 226 0.71 8.87 -7.20
CA MET A 226 1.04 8.03 -8.34
C MET A 226 -0.06 8.15 -9.39
N GLN A 227 0.32 8.52 -10.61
CA GLN A 227 -0.64 8.66 -11.71
C GLN A 227 -1.35 7.33 -12.03
N GLY A 228 -0.62 6.21 -12.07
CA GLY A 228 -1.18 4.89 -12.37
C GLY A 228 -1.83 4.83 -13.74
N HIS A 229 -2.90 4.02 -13.84
CA HIS A 229 -3.72 3.86 -15.06
C HIS A 229 -5.08 4.54 -14.82
N TRP A 230 -5.37 5.58 -15.58
CA TRP A 230 -6.64 6.27 -15.52
C TRP A 230 -7.64 5.60 -16.49
N ASP A 231 -8.74 5.11 -15.95
CA ASP A 231 -9.89 4.56 -16.65
C ASP A 231 -10.98 5.64 -16.65
N PRO A 232 -11.18 6.36 -17.76
CA PRO A 232 -11.93 7.62 -17.76
C PRO A 232 -13.43 7.47 -17.47
N ASP A 233 -14.00 6.32 -17.76
CA ASP A 233 -15.43 6.03 -17.55
C ASP A 233 -15.70 4.80 -16.68
N GLY A 234 -14.66 4.16 -16.15
CA GLY A 234 -14.75 2.98 -15.32
C GLY A 234 -15.00 1.68 -16.09
N SER A 235 -14.95 1.68 -17.42
CA SER A 235 -15.21 0.49 -18.25
C SER A 235 -13.96 -0.25 -18.71
N GLU A 236 -12.81 0.42 -18.80
CA GLU A 236 -11.60 -0.12 -19.43
C GLU A 236 -11.03 -1.35 -18.71
N MET A 237 -11.01 -1.35 -17.38
CA MET A 237 -10.55 -2.49 -16.60
C MET A 237 -11.44 -3.72 -16.84
N SER A 238 -12.75 -3.53 -16.83
CA SER A 238 -13.70 -4.62 -17.09
C SER A 238 -13.56 -5.17 -18.50
N GLN A 239 -13.39 -4.30 -19.51
CA GLN A 239 -13.13 -4.68 -20.88
C GLN A 239 -11.80 -5.41 -21.06
N ALA A 240 -10.75 -4.96 -20.36
CA ALA A 240 -9.45 -5.64 -20.36
C ALA A 240 -9.58 -7.08 -19.83
N ILE A 241 -10.30 -7.27 -18.72
CA ILE A 241 -10.59 -8.60 -18.15
C ILE A 241 -11.38 -9.45 -19.16
N GLN A 242 -12.41 -8.90 -19.82
CA GLN A 242 -13.18 -9.61 -20.85
C GLN A 242 -12.30 -10.05 -22.01
N ARG A 243 -11.40 -9.18 -22.50
CA ARG A 243 -10.43 -9.54 -23.56
C ARG A 243 -9.52 -10.70 -23.14
N VAL A 244 -9.03 -10.69 -21.90
CA VAL A 244 -8.20 -11.79 -21.38
C VAL A 244 -9.01 -13.08 -21.31
N VAL A 245 -10.22 -13.04 -20.74
CA VAL A 245 -11.11 -14.22 -20.65
C VAL A 245 -11.39 -14.82 -22.03
N ALA A 246 -11.65 -13.97 -23.03
CA ALA A 246 -11.89 -14.41 -24.41
C ALA A 246 -10.69 -15.11 -25.04
N ARG A 247 -9.46 -14.67 -24.75
CA ARG A 247 -8.23 -15.36 -25.21
C ARG A 247 -8.10 -16.79 -24.70
N TYR A 248 -8.72 -17.09 -23.55
CA TYR A 248 -8.80 -18.44 -22.98
C TYR A 248 -10.10 -19.17 -23.33
N GLY A 249 -10.84 -18.72 -24.38
CA GLY A 249 -12.06 -19.35 -24.84
C GLY A 249 -13.28 -19.15 -23.95
N GLY A 250 -13.20 -18.27 -22.94
CA GLY A 250 -14.29 -17.97 -22.03
C GLY A 250 -15.12 -16.75 -22.42
N ARG A 251 -16.18 -16.50 -21.64
CA ARG A 251 -17.00 -15.28 -21.72
C ARG A 251 -17.30 -14.75 -20.35
N ALA A 252 -17.10 -13.44 -20.13
CA ALA A 252 -17.42 -12.76 -18.87
C ALA A 252 -18.44 -11.64 -19.10
N VAL A 253 -19.36 -11.48 -18.14
CA VAL A 253 -20.39 -10.43 -18.15
C VAL A 253 -20.09 -9.46 -17.00
N VAL A 254 -20.11 -8.17 -17.28
CA VAL A 254 -19.98 -7.12 -16.27
C VAL A 254 -21.31 -6.92 -15.56
N LYS A 255 -21.30 -6.90 -14.24
CA LYS A 255 -22.45 -6.57 -13.39
C LYS A 255 -22.04 -5.53 -12.35
N SER A 256 -22.95 -4.67 -11.95
CA SER A 256 -22.72 -3.76 -10.82
C SER A 256 -22.52 -4.56 -9.54
N PHE A 257 -21.59 -4.10 -8.69
CA PHE A 257 -21.35 -4.72 -7.41
C PHE A 257 -22.58 -4.56 -6.49
N PRO A 258 -23.04 -5.62 -5.84
CA PRO A 258 -24.24 -5.57 -5.01
C PRO A 258 -23.92 -4.94 -3.64
N TRP A 259 -23.81 -3.62 -3.57
CA TRP A 259 -23.46 -2.87 -2.37
C TRP A 259 -24.36 -3.13 -1.16
N TRP A 260 -25.58 -3.59 -1.39
CA TRP A 260 -26.52 -3.96 -0.33
C TRP A 260 -26.07 -5.18 0.49
N LEU A 261 -25.16 -6.01 -0.04
CA LEU A 261 -24.56 -7.15 0.68
C LEU A 261 -23.45 -6.75 1.67
N VAL A 262 -22.98 -5.51 1.64
CA VAL A 262 -21.78 -5.06 2.38
C VAL A 262 -22.13 -4.00 3.44
N LYS A 263 -23.42 -3.79 3.69
CA LYS A 263 -23.92 -2.87 4.75
C LYS A 263 -23.78 -3.43 6.14
#